data_68ba4170c4bf2acfabcc92b989de517b
#
_entry.id   68ba4170c4bf2acfabcc92b989de517b
#
_cell.length_a   1.000
_cell.length_b   1.000
_cell.length_c   1.000
_cell.angle_alpha   90.00
_cell.angle_beta   90.00
_cell.angle_gamma   90.00
#
_symmetry.space_group_name_H-M   'P 1'
#
loop_
_entity.id
_entity.type
_entity.pdbx_description
1 polymer ?
#
loop_
_entity_poly.entity_id
_entity_poly.type
_entity_poly.pdbx_seq_one_letter_code
_entity_poly.pdbx_strand_id
1 'polypeptide(L)'
;RAGADETNVDQRPWVLVFRGTNGDAEFVEAVQADELNGKTYVYLTEQTVACRLLILANQSSGFYVGNTLYAFTAENFNTCLENKTLTYASENLLTAALTDPQTTGPYVGQKLPMSDLVDVTKIDASVTIPQVQLKRVVGKIIVRNTDPDFVLEGITTVTNVAKESRLYNLNGTLKQSIGAGNLVEYRVDNLYSSNIANAETIVVGEQTTGNNPLYVYETHTLSNNTYLIIRGRYMNDPFFYKMALVDDHLDMLNLQRNTEYIFTITSVKGMGYGTIADVKASLASNTNLNYSILVQDQAGYEIMSNNEYYLGVTNSHFEIYASAGTSDTYTAFTMITDCKTEFQDKRTITSLTNGLEIVSPANGKIPVSTDSPYEVKIKMLAGFTSGEIELYLGNLRKVITVRRNDMLSGVARVINQFIDNGYYVSAHVEDYASHTWLKLSPGEGGVRNDP
;
A
#
# COMPACT_ATOMS: atom_id res chain seq x y z
N ARG A 1 8.49 5.20 -9.18
CA ARG A 1 9.77 4.53 -8.88
C ARG A 1 10.08 4.81 -7.42
N ALA A 2 10.36 3.78 -6.59
CA ALA A 2 10.76 3.97 -5.20
C ALA A 2 12.04 4.84 -5.13
N GLY A 3 12.03 5.84 -4.25
CA GLY A 3 13.18 6.72 -4.04
C GLY A 3 14.32 6.00 -3.31
N ALA A 4 15.52 6.59 -3.30
CA ALA A 4 16.68 6.02 -2.61
C ALA A 4 16.40 5.81 -1.10
N ASP A 5 15.68 6.71 -0.45
CA ASP A 5 15.30 6.59 0.96
C ASP A 5 14.34 5.43 1.22
N GLU A 6 13.61 5.00 0.20
CA GLU A 6 12.66 3.88 0.27
C GLU A 6 13.32 2.51 0.06
N THR A 7 14.49 2.48 -0.57
CA THR A 7 15.17 1.23 -0.98
C THR A 7 16.49 0.98 -0.27
N ASN A 8 17.12 2.04 0.24
CA ASN A 8 18.40 1.90 0.92
C ASN A 8 18.23 1.26 2.30
N VAL A 9 19.01 0.21 2.53
CA VAL A 9 19.05 -0.53 3.80
C VAL A 9 20.40 -0.30 4.46
N ASP A 10 20.39 -0.05 5.78
CA ASP A 10 21.62 -0.04 6.57
C ASP A 10 22.19 -1.45 6.66
N GLN A 11 23.51 -1.55 6.53
CA GLN A 11 24.20 -2.85 6.55
C GLN A 11 24.39 -3.41 7.97
N ARG A 12 23.91 -2.67 8.98
CA ARG A 12 23.99 -3.04 10.40
C ARG A 12 22.60 -3.14 11.05
N PRO A 13 21.70 -4.01 10.53
CA PRO A 13 20.40 -4.21 11.16
C PRO A 13 20.53 -4.82 12.55
N TRP A 14 19.48 -4.67 13.37
CA TRP A 14 19.30 -5.44 14.59
C TRP A 14 18.66 -6.80 14.27
N VAL A 15 19.16 -7.84 14.92
CA VAL A 15 18.61 -9.19 14.87
C VAL A 15 18.20 -9.61 16.27
N LEU A 16 16.91 -9.80 16.47
CA LEU A 16 16.32 -10.28 17.73
C LEU A 16 16.00 -11.75 17.57
N VAL A 17 16.55 -12.59 18.44
CA VAL A 17 16.40 -14.04 18.40
C VAL A 17 15.27 -14.46 19.34
N PHE A 18 14.34 -15.24 18.81
CA PHE A 18 13.25 -15.86 19.56
C PHE A 18 13.31 -17.35 19.39
N ARG A 19 13.35 -18.11 20.48
CA ARG A 19 13.39 -19.57 20.50
C ARG A 19 11.98 -20.14 20.36
N GLY A 20 11.72 -20.89 19.31
CA GLY A 20 10.43 -21.48 18.98
C GLY A 20 10.04 -21.23 17.52
N THR A 21 8.86 -21.69 17.12
CA THR A 21 8.40 -21.67 15.71
C THR A 21 7.12 -20.86 15.47
N ASN A 22 6.53 -20.27 16.51
CA ASN A 22 5.27 -19.53 16.44
C ASN A 22 5.36 -18.19 17.20
N GLY A 23 4.24 -17.55 17.44
CA GLY A 23 4.16 -16.28 18.19
C GLY A 23 4.55 -16.38 19.66
N ASP A 24 4.52 -17.59 20.25
CA ASP A 24 4.92 -17.86 21.64
C ASP A 24 6.43 -18.08 21.77
N ALA A 25 7.19 -18.01 20.67
CA ALA A 25 8.64 -18.10 20.70
C ALA A 25 9.21 -17.09 21.68
N GLU A 26 10.09 -17.54 22.59
CA GLU A 26 10.64 -16.75 23.69
C GLU A 26 11.88 -15.98 23.27
N PHE A 27 11.99 -14.73 23.69
CA PHE A 27 13.15 -13.89 23.45
C PHE A 27 14.42 -14.49 24.07
N VAL A 28 15.51 -14.46 23.29
CA VAL A 28 16.82 -14.97 23.71
C VAL A 28 17.84 -13.84 23.83
N GLU A 29 18.02 -13.09 22.73
CA GLU A 29 19.02 -12.02 22.65
C GLU A 29 18.69 -11.05 21.52
N ALA A 30 19.28 -9.87 21.56
CA ALA A 30 19.31 -8.91 20.47
C ALA A 30 20.75 -8.55 20.13
N VAL A 31 21.12 -8.67 18.87
CA VAL A 31 22.48 -8.39 18.38
C VAL A 31 22.42 -7.46 17.19
N GLN A 32 23.24 -6.43 17.19
CA GLN A 32 23.43 -5.60 16.01
C GLN A 32 24.40 -6.29 15.06
N ALA A 33 24.04 -6.39 13.81
CA ALA A 33 24.90 -6.95 12.77
C ALA A 33 26.08 -6.02 12.46
N ASP A 34 27.16 -6.59 11.95
CA ASP A 34 28.32 -5.89 11.43
C ASP A 34 28.44 -6.02 9.93
N GLU A 35 29.05 -5.04 9.29
CA GLU A 35 29.37 -5.06 7.87
C GLU A 35 30.86 -5.38 7.67
N LEU A 36 31.14 -6.33 6.80
CA LEU A 36 32.49 -6.62 6.33
C LEU A 36 32.49 -6.91 4.83
N ASN A 37 33.22 -6.13 4.06
CA ASN A 37 33.36 -6.29 2.60
C ASN A 37 32.03 -6.29 1.84
N GLY A 38 31.10 -5.41 2.21
CA GLY A 38 29.78 -5.30 1.59
C GLY A 38 28.81 -6.42 1.93
N LYS A 39 29.12 -7.25 2.93
CA LYS A 39 28.26 -8.29 3.45
C LYS A 39 27.89 -8.02 4.91
N THR A 40 26.70 -8.37 5.28
CA THR A 40 26.18 -8.27 6.65
C THR A 40 26.43 -9.57 7.39
N TYR A 41 27.02 -9.50 8.57
CA TYR A 41 27.30 -10.64 9.47
C TYR A 41 26.68 -10.37 10.84
N VAL A 42 26.20 -11.42 11.48
CA VAL A 42 25.72 -11.36 12.85
C VAL A 42 26.28 -12.54 13.65
N TYR A 43 26.74 -12.29 14.87
CA TYR A 43 27.25 -13.31 15.78
C TYR A 43 26.17 -13.63 16.81
N LEU A 44 25.49 -14.75 16.64
CA LEU A 44 24.40 -15.20 17.49
C LEU A 44 24.83 -16.32 18.40
N THR A 45 24.23 -16.41 19.57
CA THR A 45 24.40 -17.53 20.49
C THR A 45 23.82 -18.82 19.90
N GLU A 46 24.59 -19.91 19.95
CA GLU A 46 24.18 -21.20 19.44
C GLU A 46 22.82 -21.66 20.01
N GLN A 47 21.94 -22.12 19.14
CA GLN A 47 20.64 -22.67 19.48
C GLN A 47 20.47 -24.03 18.79
N THR A 48 20.19 -25.07 19.57
CA THR A 48 19.99 -26.43 19.03
C THR A 48 18.57 -26.70 18.56
N VAL A 49 17.66 -25.75 18.76
CA VAL A 49 16.25 -25.82 18.39
C VAL A 49 15.89 -24.69 17.42
N ALA A 50 14.74 -24.83 16.79
CA ALA A 50 14.24 -23.82 15.85
C ALA A 50 14.08 -22.44 16.51
N CYS A 51 14.44 -21.42 15.76
CA CYS A 51 14.36 -20.02 16.18
C CYS A 51 13.71 -19.17 15.08
N ARG A 52 13.16 -18.04 15.52
CA ARG A 52 12.65 -16.98 14.67
C ARG A 52 13.54 -15.75 14.87
N LEU A 53 14.03 -15.20 13.77
CA LEU A 53 14.91 -14.04 13.76
C LEU A 53 14.11 -12.83 13.28
N LEU A 54 13.81 -11.90 14.20
CA LEU A 54 13.20 -10.61 13.86
C LEU A 54 14.30 -9.63 13.48
N ILE A 55 14.29 -9.18 12.23
CA ILE A 55 15.28 -8.28 11.66
C ILE A 55 14.69 -6.88 11.59
N LEU A 56 15.39 -5.90 12.18
CA LEU A 56 15.01 -4.49 12.20
C LEU A 56 16.12 -3.67 11.54
N ALA A 57 15.82 -3.06 10.39
CA ALA A 57 16.74 -2.24 9.62
C ALA A 57 16.33 -0.77 9.62
N ASN A 58 17.29 0.13 9.39
CA ASN A 58 17.09 1.57 9.30
C ASN A 58 16.49 2.21 10.57
N GLN A 59 16.80 1.67 11.73
CA GLN A 59 16.27 2.16 13.01
C GLN A 59 17.08 3.36 13.47
N SER A 60 16.48 4.54 13.58
CA SER A 60 17.23 5.77 13.81
C SER A 60 17.01 6.45 15.16
N SER A 61 15.83 6.40 15.74
CA SER A 61 15.46 7.28 16.86
C SER A 61 15.13 6.57 18.17
N GLY A 62 15.34 5.26 18.24
CA GLY A 62 14.90 4.45 19.36
C GLY A 62 13.50 3.86 19.12
N PHE A 63 13.03 3.09 20.09
CA PHE A 63 11.73 2.47 20.10
C PHE A 63 10.99 2.76 21.40
N TYR A 64 9.68 2.65 21.37
CA TYR A 64 8.83 2.82 22.53
C TYR A 64 8.29 1.49 23.01
N VAL A 65 8.18 1.33 24.32
CA VAL A 65 7.36 0.31 24.99
C VAL A 65 6.40 1.06 25.90
N GLY A 66 5.15 1.05 25.58
CA GLY A 66 4.18 1.98 26.18
C GLY A 66 4.59 3.43 25.90
N ASN A 67 4.78 4.23 26.95
CA ASN A 67 5.18 5.64 26.83
C ASN A 67 6.68 5.87 27.06
N THR A 68 7.47 4.81 27.20
CA THR A 68 8.90 4.92 27.53
C THR A 68 9.74 4.73 26.27
N LEU A 69 10.61 5.70 26.01
CA LEU A 69 11.60 5.67 24.92
C LEU A 69 12.85 4.89 25.34
N TYR A 70 13.26 3.96 24.50
CA TYR A 70 14.49 3.19 24.63
C TYR A 70 15.37 3.39 23.40
N ALA A 71 16.68 3.57 23.61
CA ALA A 71 17.63 3.52 22.49
C ALA A 71 17.79 2.08 21.96
N PHE A 72 18.16 1.94 20.71
CA PHE A 72 18.48 0.65 20.10
C PHE A 72 19.80 0.13 20.66
N THR A 73 19.75 -0.63 21.74
CA THR A 73 20.88 -1.32 22.37
C THR A 73 20.46 -2.72 22.81
N ALA A 74 21.42 -3.66 22.87
CA ALA A 74 21.16 -5.01 23.37
C ALA A 74 20.61 -4.99 24.80
N GLU A 75 21.13 -4.12 25.65
CA GLU A 75 20.68 -3.97 27.04
C GLU A 75 19.21 -3.55 27.14
N ASN A 76 18.80 -2.56 26.33
CA ASN A 76 17.41 -2.10 26.31
C ASN A 76 16.44 -3.16 25.76
N PHE A 77 16.85 -3.90 24.71
CA PHE A 77 16.05 -5.03 24.24
C PHE A 77 15.91 -6.10 25.31
N ASN A 78 17.01 -6.47 26.00
CA ASN A 78 16.96 -7.42 27.10
C ASN A 78 16.02 -6.91 28.21
N THR A 79 16.14 -5.66 28.63
CA THR A 79 15.26 -5.05 29.65
C THR A 79 13.78 -5.14 29.26
N CYS A 80 13.45 -4.88 27.98
CA CYS A 80 12.07 -4.84 27.51
C CYS A 80 11.49 -6.23 27.18
N LEU A 81 12.34 -7.19 26.75
CA LEU A 81 11.92 -8.45 26.16
C LEU A 81 12.30 -9.70 26.97
N GLU A 82 13.07 -9.56 28.05
CA GLU A 82 13.38 -10.69 28.92
C GLU A 82 12.10 -11.40 29.40
N ASN A 83 12.01 -12.71 29.19
CA ASN A 83 10.84 -13.55 29.47
C ASN A 83 9.57 -13.11 28.68
N LYS A 84 9.73 -12.47 27.55
CA LYS A 84 8.63 -12.10 26.64
C LYS A 84 8.67 -12.91 25.36
N THR A 85 7.51 -12.97 24.70
CA THR A 85 7.32 -13.70 23.45
C THR A 85 7.47 -12.80 22.23
N LEU A 86 7.58 -13.42 21.06
CA LEU A 86 7.55 -12.72 19.78
C LEU A 86 6.24 -11.96 19.58
N THR A 87 5.10 -12.52 19.99
CA THR A 87 3.81 -11.83 19.99
C THR A 87 3.88 -10.54 20.82
N TYR A 88 4.42 -10.62 22.04
CA TYR A 88 4.62 -9.43 22.87
C TYR A 88 5.49 -8.38 22.18
N ALA A 89 6.62 -8.78 21.60
CA ALA A 89 7.52 -7.87 20.89
C ALA A 89 6.81 -7.19 19.69
N SER A 90 6.07 -7.99 18.91
CA SER A 90 5.28 -7.49 17.77
C SER A 90 4.22 -6.46 18.18
N GLU A 91 3.62 -6.60 19.36
CA GLU A 91 2.56 -5.70 19.81
C GLU A 91 3.06 -4.46 20.56
N ASN A 92 4.24 -4.55 21.18
CA ASN A 92 4.69 -3.55 22.15
C ASN A 92 5.95 -2.76 21.73
N LEU A 93 6.71 -3.21 20.72
CA LEU A 93 7.80 -2.40 20.17
C LEU A 93 7.24 -1.42 19.13
N LEU A 94 7.18 -0.14 19.50
CA LEU A 94 6.51 0.90 18.71
C LEU A 94 7.50 1.94 18.18
N THR A 95 7.13 2.60 17.08
CA THR A 95 7.81 3.80 16.59
C THR A 95 7.60 4.97 17.52
N ALA A 96 8.34 6.08 17.32
CA ALA A 96 8.00 7.35 17.95
C ALA A 96 6.58 7.81 17.51
N ALA A 97 5.83 8.34 18.47
CA ALA A 97 4.52 8.92 18.19
C ALA A 97 4.68 10.24 17.42
N LEU A 98 3.85 10.44 16.41
CA LEU A 98 3.75 11.68 15.67
C LEU A 98 3.11 12.78 16.54
N THR A 99 3.43 14.03 16.25
CA THR A 99 2.77 15.19 16.88
C THR A 99 1.46 15.50 16.15
N ASP A 100 0.45 16.00 16.87
CA ASP A 100 -0.83 16.39 16.29
C ASP A 100 -1.02 17.93 16.39
N PRO A 101 -1.25 18.67 15.29
CA PRO A 101 -1.25 18.20 13.91
C PRO A 101 0.17 17.89 13.39
N GLN A 102 0.24 16.92 12.48
CA GLN A 102 1.47 16.57 11.80
C GLN A 102 1.64 17.43 10.54
N THR A 103 2.70 18.22 10.48
CA THR A 103 2.96 19.13 9.34
C THR A 103 3.84 18.52 8.26
N THR A 104 4.55 17.44 8.60
CA THR A 104 5.34 16.65 7.65
C THR A 104 5.05 15.17 7.88
N GLY A 105 4.99 14.36 6.82
CA GLY A 105 4.89 12.90 6.98
C GLY A 105 6.08 12.33 7.76
N PRO A 106 5.95 11.14 8.38
CA PRO A 106 7.07 10.48 9.02
C PRO A 106 8.18 10.18 8.01
N TYR A 107 9.43 10.22 8.46
CA TYR A 107 10.63 9.82 7.70
C TYR A 107 10.93 10.57 6.39
N VAL A 108 10.39 11.77 6.19
CA VAL A 108 10.76 12.59 5.04
C VAL A 108 12.26 12.92 5.10
N GLY A 109 13.00 12.60 4.03
CA GLY A 109 14.46 12.78 3.94
C GLY A 109 15.26 11.82 4.85
N GLN A 110 14.65 10.75 5.31
CA GLN A 110 15.29 9.71 6.13
C GLN A 110 15.04 8.33 5.51
N LYS A 111 15.94 7.38 5.78
CA LYS A 111 15.71 5.98 5.42
C LYS A 111 14.49 5.44 6.18
N LEU A 112 13.64 4.70 5.48
CA LEU A 112 12.45 4.12 6.10
C LEU A 112 12.83 2.96 7.02
N PRO A 113 12.32 2.90 8.26
CA PRO A 113 12.42 1.72 9.09
C PRO A 113 11.77 0.52 8.40
N MET A 114 12.46 -0.60 8.44
CA MET A 114 12.02 -1.84 7.80
C MET A 114 12.20 -3.02 8.75
N SER A 115 11.39 -4.04 8.56
CA SER A 115 11.47 -5.26 9.35
C SER A 115 11.07 -6.49 8.54
N ASP A 116 11.60 -7.65 8.99
CA ASP A 116 11.20 -8.96 8.48
C ASP A 116 11.40 -10.02 9.56
N LEU A 117 10.78 -11.17 9.40
CA LEU A 117 10.89 -12.32 10.29
C LEU A 117 11.31 -13.54 9.49
N VAL A 118 12.41 -14.16 9.90
CA VAL A 118 13.00 -15.30 9.21
C VAL A 118 13.07 -16.50 10.17
N ASP A 119 12.66 -17.66 9.69
CA ASP A 119 12.73 -18.90 10.46
C ASP A 119 14.01 -19.67 10.16
N VAL A 120 14.65 -20.16 11.21
CA VAL A 120 15.82 -21.05 11.12
C VAL A 120 15.60 -22.29 11.98
N THR A 121 16.07 -23.44 11.51
CA THR A 121 15.89 -24.72 12.25
C THR A 121 16.81 -24.87 13.45
N LYS A 122 17.91 -24.14 13.45
CA LYS A 122 18.92 -24.07 14.51
C LYS A 122 19.84 -22.89 14.24
N ILE A 123 20.64 -22.49 15.21
CA ILE A 123 21.73 -21.53 15.05
C ILE A 123 23.03 -22.22 15.42
N ASP A 124 23.89 -22.47 14.43
CA ASP A 124 25.23 -23.03 14.62
C ASP A 124 26.22 -22.39 13.65
N ALA A 125 27.48 -22.79 13.73
CA ALA A 125 28.54 -22.22 12.90
C ALA A 125 28.34 -22.38 11.37
N SER A 126 27.40 -23.21 10.95
CA SER A 126 27.12 -23.53 9.55
C SER A 126 25.82 -22.87 9.05
N VAL A 127 25.06 -22.18 9.92
CA VAL A 127 23.77 -21.62 9.52
C VAL A 127 23.96 -20.43 8.56
N THR A 128 23.21 -20.45 7.49
CA THR A 128 23.03 -19.28 6.62
C THR A 128 21.61 -18.77 6.82
N ILE A 129 21.48 -17.48 7.15
CA ILE A 129 20.15 -16.87 7.25
C ILE A 129 19.54 -16.84 5.85
N PRO A 130 18.29 -17.32 5.68
CA PRO A 130 17.58 -17.24 4.41
C PRO A 130 17.47 -15.79 3.89
N GLN A 131 17.05 -15.63 2.64
CA GLN A 131 16.81 -14.32 2.07
C GLN A 131 15.80 -13.54 2.91
N VAL A 132 16.19 -12.33 3.31
CA VAL A 132 15.37 -11.41 4.11
C VAL A 132 14.58 -10.49 3.17
N GLN A 133 13.27 -10.41 3.38
CA GLN A 133 12.36 -9.55 2.61
C GLN A 133 11.85 -8.39 3.48
N LEU A 134 12.69 -7.40 3.66
CA LEU A 134 12.38 -6.25 4.51
C LEU A 134 11.14 -5.49 4.02
N LYS A 135 10.17 -5.28 4.92
CA LYS A 135 8.95 -4.51 4.71
C LYS A 135 9.02 -3.20 5.46
N ARG A 136 8.69 -2.11 4.78
CA ARG A 136 8.66 -0.76 5.37
C ARG A 136 7.56 -0.68 6.42
N VAL A 137 7.79 0.11 7.47
CA VAL A 137 6.82 0.33 8.56
C VAL A 137 5.65 1.22 8.13
N VAL A 138 5.80 1.93 7.02
CA VAL A 138 4.81 2.88 6.48
C VAL A 138 4.18 2.39 5.19
N GLY A 139 2.96 2.85 4.90
CA GLY A 139 2.38 2.93 3.58
C GLY A 139 2.66 4.30 2.94
N LYS A 140 2.37 4.45 1.64
CA LYS A 140 2.56 5.67 0.86
C LYS A 140 1.31 5.99 0.08
N ILE A 141 0.91 7.25 0.09
CA ILE A 141 -0.25 7.73 -0.65
C ILE A 141 0.22 8.67 -1.77
N ILE A 142 -0.26 8.43 -2.97
CA ILE A 142 -0.02 9.24 -4.17
C ILE A 142 -1.37 9.63 -4.76
N VAL A 143 -1.51 10.91 -5.11
CA VAL A 143 -2.68 11.39 -5.87
C VAL A 143 -2.19 11.92 -7.20
N ARG A 144 -2.77 11.42 -8.28
CA ARG A 144 -2.52 11.84 -9.66
C ARG A 144 -3.76 12.50 -10.23
N ASN A 145 -3.58 13.37 -11.20
CA ASN A 145 -4.68 13.96 -11.96
C ASN A 145 -4.47 13.72 -13.45
N THR A 146 -5.50 13.20 -14.11
CA THR A 146 -5.53 13.02 -15.57
C THR A 146 -6.68 13.78 -16.23
N ASP A 147 -7.51 14.48 -15.44
CA ASP A 147 -8.55 15.35 -15.95
C ASP A 147 -7.94 16.66 -16.47
N PRO A 148 -8.05 16.97 -17.78
CA PRO A 148 -7.48 18.18 -18.35
C PRO A 148 -8.19 19.47 -17.89
N ASP A 149 -9.44 19.36 -17.43
CA ASP A 149 -10.25 20.50 -16.99
C ASP A 149 -10.10 20.80 -15.49
N PHE A 150 -9.30 20.01 -14.78
CA PHE A 150 -9.03 20.16 -13.36
C PHE A 150 -7.54 20.32 -13.09
N VAL A 151 -7.19 21.29 -12.24
CA VAL A 151 -5.81 21.49 -11.78
C VAL A 151 -5.69 21.02 -10.34
N LEU A 152 -5.03 19.88 -10.11
CA LEU A 152 -4.71 19.41 -8.76
C LEU A 152 -3.61 20.29 -8.15
N GLU A 153 -3.91 21.00 -7.06
CA GLU A 153 -2.93 21.82 -6.35
C GLU A 153 -2.20 21.05 -5.24
N GLY A 154 -2.85 20.06 -4.62
CA GLY A 154 -2.20 19.24 -3.61
C GLY A 154 -3.16 18.50 -2.67
N ILE A 155 -2.57 17.73 -1.75
CA ILE A 155 -3.26 17.17 -0.59
C ILE A 155 -3.09 18.16 0.55
N THR A 156 -4.18 18.60 1.18
CA THR A 156 -4.13 19.56 2.29
C THR A 156 -4.27 18.88 3.65
N THR A 157 -4.96 17.74 3.69
CA THR A 157 -5.25 17.07 4.95
C THR A 157 -5.35 15.56 4.75
N VAL A 158 -4.83 14.80 5.69
CA VAL A 158 -5.14 13.39 5.91
C VAL A 158 -5.68 13.27 7.33
N THR A 159 -6.92 12.83 7.48
CA THR A 159 -7.58 12.78 8.78
C THR A 159 -7.36 11.45 9.47
N ASN A 160 -7.27 11.47 10.82
CA ASN A 160 -7.38 10.29 11.68
C ASN A 160 -6.47 9.12 11.27
N VAL A 161 -5.21 9.41 11.03
CA VAL A 161 -4.18 8.39 10.79
C VAL A 161 -3.59 7.94 12.13
N ALA A 162 -3.17 6.68 12.23
CA ALA A 162 -2.50 6.19 13.44
C ALA A 162 -1.27 7.04 13.78
N LYS A 163 -1.13 7.40 15.05
CA LYS A 163 -0.07 8.26 15.58
C LYS A 163 1.28 7.54 15.66
N GLU A 164 1.25 6.23 15.83
CA GLU A 164 2.41 5.35 15.97
C GLU A 164 2.17 4.02 15.27
N SER A 165 3.22 3.28 15.01
CA SER A 165 3.15 1.96 14.38
C SER A 165 4.02 0.96 15.14
N ARG A 166 3.70 -0.31 15.05
CA ARG A 166 4.55 -1.40 15.51
C ARG A 166 5.79 -1.48 14.65
N LEU A 167 6.97 -1.73 15.23
CA LEU A 167 8.19 -1.98 14.46
C LEU A 167 8.04 -3.19 13.55
N TYR A 168 7.33 -4.22 14.04
CA TYR A 168 6.97 -5.41 13.27
C TYR A 168 5.50 -5.80 13.53
N ASN A 169 4.81 -6.27 12.52
CA ASN A 169 3.43 -6.75 12.62
C ASN A 169 3.36 -8.24 12.27
N LEU A 170 3.40 -9.10 13.29
CA LEU A 170 3.49 -10.55 13.14
C LEU A 170 2.36 -11.16 12.30
N ASN A 171 1.14 -10.69 12.52
CA ASN A 171 -0.06 -11.29 11.92
C ASN A 171 -0.63 -10.47 10.76
N GLY A 172 -0.03 -9.31 10.43
CA GLY A 172 -0.57 -8.40 9.42
C GLY A 172 -1.92 -7.76 9.81
N THR A 173 -2.39 -7.97 11.04
CA THR A 173 -3.69 -7.47 11.49
C THR A 173 -3.61 -6.01 11.92
N LEU A 174 -4.61 -5.23 11.51
CA LEU A 174 -4.76 -3.84 11.94
C LEU A 174 -5.59 -3.75 13.22
N LYS A 175 -5.25 -2.77 14.07
CA LYS A 175 -6.13 -2.40 15.18
C LYS A 175 -7.40 -1.76 14.62
N GLN A 176 -8.55 -2.36 14.85
CA GLN A 176 -9.82 -1.90 14.28
C GLN A 176 -10.19 -0.49 14.76
N SER A 177 -10.12 -0.26 16.04
CA SER A 177 -10.39 1.07 16.61
C SER A 177 -9.18 1.56 17.40
N ILE A 178 -8.72 2.74 17.08
CA ILE A 178 -7.66 3.44 17.78
C ILE A 178 -8.31 4.56 18.55
N GLY A 179 -8.03 4.66 19.87
CA GLY A 179 -8.56 5.76 20.68
C GLY A 179 -8.16 7.13 20.11
N ALA A 180 -9.04 8.13 20.20
CA ALA A 180 -8.86 9.45 19.59
C ALA A 180 -7.49 10.11 19.94
N GLY A 181 -6.94 9.85 21.13
CA GLY A 181 -5.62 10.34 21.53
C GLY A 181 -4.41 9.68 20.79
N ASN A 182 -4.67 8.58 20.06
CA ASN A 182 -3.67 7.84 19.29
C ASN A 182 -3.83 8.03 17.77
N LEU A 183 -4.67 8.96 17.37
CA LEU A 183 -4.83 9.40 15.98
C LEU A 183 -4.23 10.78 15.81
N VAL A 184 -3.72 11.06 14.63
CA VAL A 184 -3.24 12.38 14.24
C VAL A 184 -3.86 12.83 12.94
N GLU A 185 -3.94 14.15 12.75
CA GLU A 185 -4.28 14.76 11.48
C GLU A 185 -3.01 15.32 10.81
N TYR A 186 -2.80 14.95 9.55
CA TYR A 186 -1.80 15.61 8.74
C TYR A 186 -2.43 16.88 8.16
N ARG A 187 -1.86 18.02 8.51
CA ARG A 187 -2.22 19.33 7.94
C ARG A 187 -1.03 19.86 7.18
N VAL A 188 -1.23 20.01 5.89
CA VAL A 188 -0.13 20.30 5.04
C VAL A 188 -0.50 21.46 4.13
N ASP A 189 -0.20 22.66 4.57
CA ASP A 189 -0.49 23.86 3.80
C ASP A 189 0.35 23.96 2.52
N ASN A 190 1.50 23.31 2.42
CA ASN A 190 2.43 23.44 1.29
C ASN A 190 3.22 22.15 0.92
N LEU A 191 2.95 21.00 1.49
CA LEU A 191 3.82 19.83 1.34
C LEU A 191 3.71 19.12 0.00
N TYR A 192 2.57 19.24 -0.66
CA TYR A 192 2.27 18.48 -1.87
C TYR A 192 1.76 19.40 -2.99
N SER A 193 2.11 20.67 -2.92
CA SER A 193 1.85 21.57 -4.05
C SER A 193 2.82 21.23 -5.17
N SER A 194 2.28 20.87 -6.31
CA SER A 194 3.06 20.83 -7.54
C SER A 194 3.30 22.27 -8.02
N ASN A 195 4.54 22.66 -8.20
CA ASN A 195 4.88 23.82 -8.99
C ASN A 195 4.57 23.51 -10.47
N ILE A 196 3.30 23.72 -10.88
CA ILE A 196 2.85 23.35 -12.19
C ILE A 196 2.85 24.57 -13.06
N ALA A 197 3.87 24.70 -13.85
CA ALA A 197 3.78 25.61 -14.97
C ALA A 197 3.23 24.92 -16.24
N ASN A 198 3.42 23.63 -16.47
CA ASN A 198 3.07 22.96 -17.74
C ASN A 198 3.03 21.44 -17.68
N ALA A 199 2.55 20.78 -16.64
CA ALA A 199 2.53 19.32 -16.60
C ALA A 199 1.18 18.75 -17.06
N GLU A 200 1.22 17.89 -18.07
CA GLU A 200 0.07 17.12 -18.54
C GLU A 200 -0.46 16.13 -17.50
N THR A 201 0.36 15.78 -16.50
CA THR A 201 -0.03 14.91 -15.38
C THR A 201 0.61 15.41 -14.10
N ILE A 202 -0.22 15.72 -13.11
CA ILE A 202 0.24 16.17 -11.80
C ILE A 202 0.25 14.96 -10.86
N VAL A 203 1.39 14.72 -10.22
CA VAL A 203 1.57 13.66 -9.23
C VAL A 203 1.89 14.28 -7.88
N VAL A 204 1.11 13.96 -6.86
CA VAL A 204 1.29 14.44 -5.49
C VAL A 204 1.54 13.25 -4.56
N GLY A 205 2.49 13.37 -3.63
CA GLY A 205 2.85 12.30 -2.71
C GLY A 205 3.95 11.36 -3.21
N GLU A 206 4.44 11.55 -4.42
CA GLU A 206 5.63 10.88 -4.95
C GLU A 206 6.86 11.76 -4.74
N GLN A 207 8.01 11.13 -4.39
CA GLN A 207 9.26 11.85 -4.25
C GLN A 207 9.76 12.27 -5.63
N THR A 208 9.52 13.53 -5.97
CA THR A 208 10.11 14.19 -7.15
C THR A 208 10.88 15.42 -6.70
N THR A 209 11.64 16.04 -7.59
CA THR A 209 12.36 17.27 -7.26
C THR A 209 11.38 18.34 -6.80
N GLY A 210 11.37 18.64 -5.49
CA GLY A 210 10.50 19.63 -4.86
C GLY A 210 9.23 19.10 -4.18
N ASN A 211 8.93 17.80 -4.27
CA ASN A 211 7.80 17.17 -3.58
C ASN A 211 8.27 16.14 -2.55
N ASN A 212 7.64 16.13 -1.38
CA ASN A 212 7.86 15.12 -0.35
C ASN A 212 6.91 13.95 -0.51
N PRO A 213 7.36 12.70 -0.25
CA PRO A 213 6.48 11.54 -0.22
C PRO A 213 5.51 11.63 0.97
N LEU A 214 4.28 11.20 0.77
CA LEU A 214 3.27 11.12 1.82
C LEU A 214 3.26 9.72 2.43
N TYR A 215 4.03 9.54 3.51
CA TYR A 215 4.03 8.32 4.28
C TYR A 215 2.99 8.37 5.41
N VAL A 216 2.34 7.23 5.64
CA VAL A 216 1.31 7.06 6.68
C VAL A 216 1.53 5.74 7.41
N TYR A 217 1.18 5.69 8.70
CA TYR A 217 1.17 4.46 9.45
C TYR A 217 -0.06 3.59 9.17
N GLU A 218 0.06 2.30 9.49
CA GLU A 218 -1.04 1.34 9.38
C GLU A 218 -2.29 1.85 10.10
N THR A 219 -3.39 1.98 9.38
CA THR A 219 -4.65 2.51 9.93
C THR A 219 -5.86 1.78 9.35
N HIS A 220 -6.77 1.33 10.20
CA HIS A 220 -8.08 0.82 9.78
C HIS A 220 -8.99 2.01 9.46
N THR A 221 -9.14 2.33 8.18
CA THR A 221 -9.71 3.60 7.72
C THR A 221 -11.18 3.78 8.05
N LEU A 222 -12.00 2.74 7.85
CA LEU A 222 -13.44 2.81 8.13
C LEU A 222 -13.71 3.10 9.62
N SER A 223 -13.11 2.31 10.52
CA SER A 223 -13.34 2.43 11.96
C SER A 223 -12.82 3.75 12.55
N ASN A 224 -11.85 4.38 11.89
CA ASN A 224 -11.25 5.63 12.35
C ASN A 224 -11.67 6.86 11.54
N ASN A 225 -12.54 6.69 10.53
CA ASN A 225 -12.99 7.76 9.64
C ASN A 225 -11.84 8.51 8.97
N THR A 226 -10.94 7.74 8.34
CA THR A 226 -9.75 8.26 7.65
C THR A 226 -10.08 8.61 6.20
N TYR A 227 -9.76 9.82 5.77
CA TYR A 227 -9.94 10.29 4.40
C TYR A 227 -8.93 11.38 4.06
N LEU A 228 -8.81 11.70 2.77
CA LEU A 228 -8.00 12.80 2.26
C LEU A 228 -8.87 14.04 2.01
N ILE A 229 -8.27 15.21 2.13
CA ILE A 229 -8.79 16.45 1.55
C ILE A 229 -7.75 16.95 0.55
N ILE A 230 -8.16 17.03 -0.70
CA ILE A 230 -7.35 17.61 -1.76
C ILE A 230 -7.83 19.02 -2.09
N ARG A 231 -6.91 19.83 -2.58
CA ARG A 231 -7.19 21.15 -3.14
C ARG A 231 -6.92 21.14 -4.63
N GLY A 232 -7.81 21.76 -5.40
CA GLY A 232 -7.64 21.90 -6.84
C GLY A 232 -8.51 23.00 -7.41
N ARG A 233 -8.31 23.34 -8.69
CA ARG A 233 -9.08 24.36 -9.41
C ARG A 233 -10.00 23.69 -10.40
N TYR A 234 -11.27 24.04 -10.30
CA TYR A 234 -12.30 23.75 -11.28
C TYR A 234 -12.80 25.04 -11.89
N MET A 235 -12.77 25.18 -13.22
CA MET A 235 -13.07 26.44 -13.93
C MET A 235 -12.25 27.63 -13.42
N ASN A 236 -10.98 27.39 -13.07
CA ASN A 236 -10.03 28.35 -12.48
C ASN A 236 -10.29 28.78 -11.03
N ASP A 237 -11.39 28.38 -10.42
CA ASP A 237 -11.67 28.69 -9.02
C ASP A 237 -11.18 27.57 -8.10
N PRO A 238 -10.59 27.92 -6.93
CA PRO A 238 -10.05 26.92 -5.99
C PRO A 238 -11.15 26.31 -5.14
N PHE A 239 -11.12 24.98 -5.02
CA PHE A 239 -12.04 24.20 -4.17
C PHE A 239 -11.31 23.11 -3.41
N PHE A 240 -11.96 22.63 -2.37
CA PHE A 240 -11.53 21.46 -1.60
C PHE A 240 -12.47 20.30 -1.87
N TYR A 241 -11.88 19.10 -2.01
CA TYR A 241 -12.61 17.88 -2.30
C TYR A 241 -12.30 16.83 -1.27
N LYS A 242 -13.33 16.18 -0.72
CA LYS A 242 -13.18 15.01 0.15
C LYS A 242 -12.98 13.77 -0.72
N MET A 243 -11.90 13.05 -0.46
CA MET A 243 -11.57 11.83 -1.14
C MET A 243 -11.54 10.70 -0.10
N ALA A 244 -12.52 9.80 -0.14
CA ALA A 244 -12.50 8.60 0.67
C ALA A 244 -11.40 7.65 0.18
N LEU A 245 -10.81 6.91 1.11
CA LEU A 245 -9.84 5.87 0.80
C LEU A 245 -10.61 4.58 0.48
N VAL A 246 -11.12 4.49 -0.74
CA VAL A 246 -11.90 3.34 -1.23
C VAL A 246 -11.24 2.75 -2.46
N ASP A 247 -11.40 1.45 -2.66
CA ASP A 247 -10.98 0.78 -3.86
C ASP A 247 -11.98 0.98 -5.02
N ASP A 248 -11.73 0.35 -6.16
CA ASP A 248 -12.60 0.43 -7.33
C ASP A 248 -14.01 -0.16 -7.11
N HIS A 249 -14.22 -0.89 -6.00
CA HIS A 249 -15.52 -1.40 -5.54
C HIS A 249 -16.23 -0.48 -4.57
N LEU A 250 -15.58 0.62 -4.19
CA LEU A 250 -15.98 1.49 -3.11
C LEU A 250 -15.88 0.83 -1.71
N ASP A 251 -15.15 -0.29 -1.60
CA ASP A 251 -14.80 -0.85 -0.29
C ASP A 251 -13.69 0.01 0.34
N MET A 252 -13.83 0.30 1.65
CA MET A 252 -12.83 1.10 2.36
C MET A 252 -11.49 0.39 2.39
N LEU A 253 -10.46 1.05 1.88
CA LEU A 253 -9.09 0.59 1.91
C LEU A 253 -8.47 0.86 3.27
N ASN A 254 -7.96 -0.19 3.90
CA ASN A 254 -7.12 -0.02 5.06
C ASN A 254 -5.71 0.41 4.64
N LEU A 255 -5.15 1.38 5.34
CA LEU A 255 -3.76 1.76 5.14
C LEU A 255 -2.86 0.70 5.80
N GLN A 256 -2.09 0.01 4.99
CA GLN A 256 -1.16 -1.04 5.39
C GLN A 256 0.28 -0.59 5.20
N ARG A 257 1.19 -1.13 6.01
CA ARG A 257 2.63 -0.94 5.83
C ARG A 257 3.08 -1.49 4.48
N ASN A 258 4.18 -0.97 3.97
CA ASN A 258 4.83 -1.44 2.76
C ASN A 258 3.93 -1.42 1.51
N THR A 259 2.85 -0.63 1.53
CA THR A 259 1.85 -0.56 0.46
C THR A 259 1.78 0.86 -0.11
N GLU A 260 1.74 0.97 -1.42
CA GLU A 260 1.56 2.23 -2.15
C GLU A 260 0.13 2.31 -2.68
N TYR A 261 -0.53 3.42 -2.39
CA TYR A 261 -1.90 3.73 -2.80
C TYR A 261 -1.86 4.86 -3.81
N ILE A 262 -2.20 4.57 -5.06
CA ILE A 262 -2.17 5.54 -6.15
C ILE A 262 -3.60 5.86 -6.55
N PHE A 263 -4.07 7.04 -6.18
CA PHE A 263 -5.38 7.56 -6.55
C PHE A 263 -5.23 8.42 -7.81
N THR A 264 -5.94 8.08 -8.88
CA THR A 264 -5.93 8.85 -10.13
C THR A 264 -7.27 9.52 -10.33
N ILE A 265 -7.31 10.85 -10.24
CA ILE A 265 -8.48 11.65 -10.56
C ILE A 265 -8.68 11.57 -12.07
N THR A 266 -9.82 11.08 -12.49
CA THR A 266 -10.15 10.84 -13.91
C THR A 266 -11.12 11.88 -14.46
N SER A 267 -11.98 12.44 -13.61
CA SER A 267 -12.82 13.59 -13.98
C SER A 267 -13.34 14.32 -12.75
N VAL A 268 -13.49 15.63 -12.88
CA VAL A 268 -14.15 16.49 -11.89
C VAL A 268 -15.37 17.12 -12.56
N LYS A 269 -16.56 16.83 -12.02
CA LYS A 269 -17.85 17.20 -12.66
C LYS A 269 -18.48 18.45 -12.08
N GLY A 270 -17.84 19.10 -11.11
CA GLY A 270 -18.40 20.28 -10.48
C GLY A 270 -17.56 20.81 -9.34
N MET A 271 -18.05 21.87 -8.75
CA MET A 271 -17.43 22.58 -7.65
C MET A 271 -17.29 21.66 -6.42
N GLY A 272 -16.15 21.80 -5.73
CA GLY A 272 -15.95 21.22 -4.40
C GLY A 272 -16.48 22.16 -3.30
N TYR A 273 -15.93 22.02 -2.12
CA TYR A 273 -16.25 22.85 -0.97
C TYR A 273 -15.37 24.11 -0.94
N GLY A 274 -15.90 25.20 -0.39
CA GLY A 274 -15.17 26.47 -0.28
C GLY A 274 -14.10 26.44 0.81
N THR A 275 -14.27 25.63 1.85
CA THR A 275 -13.33 25.56 2.98
C THR A 275 -13.08 24.11 3.43
N ILE A 276 -11.95 23.88 4.09
CA ILE A 276 -11.63 22.57 4.73
C ILE A 276 -12.66 22.24 5.82
N ALA A 277 -13.20 23.23 6.53
CA ALA A 277 -14.22 23.03 7.56
C ALA A 277 -15.51 22.46 6.96
N ASP A 278 -15.94 22.95 5.80
CA ASP A 278 -17.12 22.44 5.09
C ASP A 278 -16.90 21.00 4.63
N VAL A 279 -15.70 20.69 4.13
CA VAL A 279 -15.34 19.30 3.78
C VAL A 279 -15.45 18.37 4.97
N LYS A 280 -14.91 18.77 6.13
CA LYS A 280 -14.96 17.95 7.36
C LYS A 280 -16.38 17.77 7.87
N ALA A 281 -17.22 18.78 7.72
CA ALA A 281 -18.64 18.71 8.10
C ALA A 281 -19.47 17.85 7.14
N SER A 282 -18.98 17.57 5.94
CA SER A 282 -19.71 16.75 4.96
C SER A 282 -19.71 15.27 5.36
N LEU A 283 -20.86 14.61 5.17
CA LEU A 283 -21.05 13.20 5.54
C LEU A 283 -20.41 12.22 4.53
N ALA A 284 -20.33 12.61 3.26
CA ALA A 284 -19.85 11.73 2.19
C ALA A 284 -18.65 12.34 1.43
N SER A 285 -17.96 11.51 0.66
CA SER A 285 -16.99 11.97 -0.34
C SER A 285 -17.65 12.92 -1.33
N ASN A 286 -16.85 13.82 -1.90
CA ASN A 286 -17.38 14.75 -2.90
C ASN A 286 -17.81 13.97 -4.15
N THR A 287 -19.12 14.02 -4.47
CA THR A 287 -19.71 13.32 -5.62
C THR A 287 -19.31 13.89 -6.97
N ASN A 288 -18.72 15.09 -7.00
CA ASN A 288 -18.20 15.71 -8.22
C ASN A 288 -16.78 15.26 -8.57
N LEU A 289 -16.17 14.42 -7.74
CA LEU A 289 -14.80 13.92 -7.93
C LEU A 289 -14.85 12.43 -8.28
N ASN A 290 -14.46 12.06 -9.50
CA ASN A 290 -14.25 10.67 -9.88
C ASN A 290 -12.77 10.35 -9.85
N TYR A 291 -12.42 9.20 -9.30
CA TYR A 291 -11.04 8.71 -9.26
C TYR A 291 -11.00 7.19 -9.35
N SER A 292 -9.88 6.68 -9.81
CA SER A 292 -9.52 5.27 -9.74
C SER A 292 -8.36 5.08 -8.78
N ILE A 293 -8.16 3.87 -8.32
CA ILE A 293 -7.08 3.57 -7.40
C ILE A 293 -6.30 2.34 -7.86
N LEU A 294 -4.98 2.42 -7.70
CA LEU A 294 -4.07 1.30 -7.78
C LEU A 294 -3.41 1.10 -6.42
N VAL A 295 -3.55 -0.08 -5.86
CA VAL A 295 -2.87 -0.47 -4.62
C VAL A 295 -1.70 -1.37 -4.97
N GLN A 296 -0.50 -0.95 -4.59
CA GLN A 296 0.73 -1.71 -4.82
C GLN A 296 1.45 -1.96 -3.50
N ASP A 297 1.71 -3.22 -3.19
CA ASP A 297 2.70 -3.57 -2.18
C ASP A 297 4.10 -3.26 -2.74
N GLN A 298 4.81 -2.30 -2.19
CA GLN A 298 6.12 -1.87 -2.69
C GLN A 298 7.25 -2.90 -2.50
N ALA A 299 7.07 -3.89 -1.62
CA ALA A 299 7.92 -5.09 -1.62
C ALA A 299 7.39 -6.15 -2.60
N GLY A 300 6.27 -5.90 -3.22
CA GLY A 300 5.30 -6.80 -3.76
C GLY A 300 5.60 -7.36 -5.14
N TYR A 301 6.85 -7.45 -5.54
CA TYR A 301 7.14 -8.41 -6.58
C TYR A 301 7.18 -9.80 -5.97
N GLU A 302 6.26 -10.67 -6.35
CA GLU A 302 6.44 -12.10 -6.19
C GLU A 302 7.56 -12.54 -7.12
N ILE A 303 8.75 -12.74 -6.55
CA ILE A 303 9.96 -13.06 -7.32
C ILE A 303 10.15 -14.57 -7.35
N MET A 304 10.23 -15.11 -8.56
CA MET A 304 10.77 -16.45 -8.81
C MET A 304 12.17 -16.30 -9.39
N SER A 305 13.11 -17.09 -8.94
CA SER A 305 14.48 -17.06 -9.41
C SER A 305 15.05 -18.46 -9.58
N ASN A 306 16.02 -18.57 -10.48
CA ASN A 306 16.95 -19.68 -10.55
C ASN A 306 18.38 -19.11 -10.34
N ASN A 307 19.43 -19.93 -10.58
CA ASN A 307 20.80 -19.51 -10.35
C ASN A 307 21.31 -18.47 -11.38
N GLU A 308 20.54 -18.17 -12.43
CA GLU A 308 20.98 -17.36 -13.56
C GLU A 308 20.19 -16.05 -13.70
N TYR A 309 18.86 -16.08 -13.40
CA TYR A 309 17.98 -14.92 -13.56
C TYR A 309 16.75 -15.02 -12.66
N TYR A 310 16.02 -13.92 -12.54
CA TYR A 310 14.72 -13.88 -11.84
C TYR A 310 13.60 -13.33 -12.73
N LEU A 311 12.35 -13.61 -12.32
CA LEU A 311 11.12 -13.02 -12.82
C LEU A 311 10.30 -12.55 -11.63
N GLY A 312 10.05 -11.26 -11.52
CA GLY A 312 9.19 -10.64 -10.51
C GLY A 312 7.91 -10.10 -11.12
N VAL A 313 6.78 -10.29 -10.45
CA VAL A 313 5.47 -9.74 -10.83
C VAL A 313 4.81 -9.07 -9.62
N THR A 314 4.08 -7.98 -9.82
CA THR A 314 3.43 -7.25 -8.72
C THR A 314 2.16 -7.93 -8.20
N ASN A 315 1.45 -8.67 -9.04
CA ASN A 315 0.20 -9.34 -8.68
C ASN A 315 0.13 -10.73 -9.29
N SER A 316 -0.24 -11.74 -8.50
CA SER A 316 -0.68 -13.04 -9.01
C SER A 316 -2.19 -13.16 -9.14
N HIS A 317 -2.93 -12.18 -8.61
CA HIS A 317 -4.38 -12.08 -8.78
C HIS A 317 -4.73 -10.65 -9.18
N PHE A 318 -5.51 -10.51 -10.25
CA PHE A 318 -5.99 -9.23 -10.74
C PHE A 318 -7.51 -9.26 -10.86
N GLU A 319 -8.16 -8.26 -10.26
CA GLU A 319 -9.61 -8.15 -10.31
C GLU A 319 -10.04 -6.96 -11.17
N ILE A 320 -10.89 -7.22 -12.14
CA ILE A 320 -11.53 -6.21 -12.99
C ILE A 320 -12.92 -5.93 -12.44
N TYR A 321 -13.21 -4.67 -12.20
CA TYR A 321 -14.50 -4.22 -11.72
C TYR A 321 -15.23 -3.46 -12.82
N ALA A 322 -15.96 -4.21 -13.63
CA ALA A 322 -16.73 -3.68 -14.73
C ALA A 322 -17.93 -4.59 -15.00
N SER A 323 -19.01 -4.05 -15.57
CA SER A 323 -20.13 -4.86 -16.01
C SER A 323 -19.66 -5.91 -17.03
N ALA A 324 -20.31 -7.08 -17.05
CA ALA A 324 -19.97 -8.17 -17.95
C ALA A 324 -20.04 -7.79 -19.44
N GLY A 325 -20.71 -6.69 -19.77
CA GLY A 325 -20.81 -6.17 -21.14
C GLY A 325 -19.64 -5.31 -21.61
N THR A 326 -18.72 -4.91 -20.72
CA THR A 326 -17.57 -4.05 -21.07
C THR A 326 -16.37 -4.85 -21.55
N SER A 327 -15.51 -4.18 -22.30
CA SER A 327 -14.33 -4.80 -22.94
C SER A 327 -13.18 -3.79 -22.97
N ASP A 328 -12.87 -3.18 -21.80
CA ASP A 328 -11.83 -2.18 -21.66
C ASP A 328 -10.44 -2.79 -21.47
N THR A 329 -9.41 -1.97 -21.66
CA THR A 329 -8.01 -2.37 -21.42
C THR A 329 -7.56 -1.96 -20.03
N TYR A 330 -6.91 -2.87 -19.32
CA TYR A 330 -6.45 -2.70 -17.94
C TYR A 330 -4.96 -3.00 -17.82
N THR A 331 -4.24 -2.26 -16.97
CA THR A 331 -2.90 -2.66 -16.50
C THR A 331 -3.09 -3.69 -15.39
N ALA A 332 -2.81 -4.96 -15.68
CA ALA A 332 -3.06 -6.05 -14.73
C ALA A 332 -1.94 -6.20 -13.70
N PHE A 333 -0.70 -6.08 -14.13
CA PHE A 333 0.47 -6.18 -13.26
C PHE A 333 1.68 -5.54 -13.94
N THR A 334 2.71 -5.29 -13.17
CA THR A 334 4.04 -4.96 -13.69
C THR A 334 5.00 -6.11 -13.45
N MET A 335 6.01 -6.24 -14.29
CA MET A 335 7.02 -7.27 -14.14
C MET A 335 8.43 -6.72 -14.26
N ILE A 336 9.37 -7.40 -13.62
CA ILE A 336 10.80 -7.13 -13.66
C ILE A 336 11.56 -8.43 -13.92
N THR A 337 12.67 -8.34 -14.62
CA THR A 337 13.61 -9.44 -14.81
C THR A 337 15.01 -8.91 -15.14
N ASP A 338 16.04 -9.60 -14.68
CA ASP A 338 17.44 -9.39 -15.06
C ASP A 338 17.90 -10.33 -16.17
N CYS A 339 17.00 -11.18 -16.68
CA CYS A 339 17.31 -12.14 -17.73
C CYS A 339 17.70 -11.44 -19.02
N LYS A 340 18.94 -11.66 -19.46
CA LYS A 340 19.48 -11.13 -20.72
C LYS A 340 19.40 -12.12 -21.88
N THR A 341 19.02 -13.37 -21.60
CA THR A 341 18.98 -14.43 -22.61
C THR A 341 17.69 -14.34 -23.41
N GLU A 342 17.80 -14.26 -24.71
CA GLU A 342 16.69 -14.36 -25.63
C GLU A 342 16.33 -15.82 -25.89
N PHE A 343 15.45 -16.37 -25.01
CA PHE A 343 14.85 -17.68 -25.26
C PHE A 343 13.87 -17.58 -26.43
N GLN A 344 14.07 -18.37 -27.50
CA GLN A 344 13.20 -18.32 -28.67
C GLN A 344 11.76 -18.77 -28.33
N ASP A 345 11.59 -19.85 -27.55
CA ASP A 345 10.32 -20.51 -27.28
C ASP A 345 9.86 -20.47 -25.82
N LYS A 346 10.68 -19.92 -24.92
CA LYS A 346 10.41 -19.92 -23.47
C LYS A 346 10.51 -18.53 -22.85
N ARG A 347 9.97 -17.54 -23.55
CA ARG A 347 9.89 -16.16 -23.06
C ARG A 347 8.55 -15.59 -23.48
N THR A 348 7.47 -16.14 -22.89
CA THR A 348 6.12 -15.84 -23.36
C THR A 348 5.22 -15.33 -22.25
N ILE A 349 4.28 -14.45 -22.64
CA ILE A 349 3.09 -14.10 -21.88
C ILE A 349 1.91 -14.60 -22.72
N THR A 350 1.16 -15.54 -22.20
CA THR A 350 0.08 -16.20 -22.96
C THR A 350 -1.18 -16.21 -22.13
N SER A 351 -2.31 -15.84 -22.72
CA SER A 351 -3.62 -16.10 -22.14
C SER A 351 -3.95 -17.58 -22.28
N LEU A 352 -4.30 -18.22 -21.17
CA LEU A 352 -4.78 -19.60 -21.13
C LEU A 352 -6.29 -19.69 -21.31
N THR A 353 -6.99 -18.56 -21.35
CA THR A 353 -8.46 -18.47 -21.38
C THR A 353 -8.91 -17.72 -22.63
N ASN A 354 -9.84 -18.31 -23.39
CA ASN A 354 -10.50 -17.60 -24.46
C ASN A 354 -11.27 -16.39 -23.90
N GLY A 355 -11.18 -15.24 -24.56
CA GLY A 355 -11.80 -14.01 -24.10
C GLY A 355 -10.96 -13.15 -23.17
N LEU A 356 -9.75 -13.58 -22.83
CA LEU A 356 -8.74 -12.76 -22.17
C LEU A 356 -7.59 -12.53 -23.16
N GLU A 357 -7.34 -11.28 -23.52
CA GLU A 357 -6.34 -10.89 -24.52
C GLU A 357 -5.17 -10.16 -23.85
N ILE A 358 -3.95 -10.44 -24.29
CA ILE A 358 -2.76 -9.68 -23.93
C ILE A 358 -2.62 -8.51 -24.90
N VAL A 359 -2.76 -7.30 -24.40
CA VAL A 359 -2.65 -6.05 -25.20
C VAL A 359 -1.21 -5.57 -25.21
N SER A 360 -0.50 -5.67 -24.09
CA SER A 360 0.92 -5.31 -23.96
C SER A 360 1.64 -6.34 -23.08
N PRO A 361 2.73 -6.92 -23.54
CA PRO A 361 3.41 -6.72 -24.82
C PRO A 361 2.65 -7.36 -26.01
N ALA A 362 2.46 -6.60 -27.09
CA ALA A 362 1.71 -7.05 -28.26
C ALA A 362 2.30 -8.28 -28.97
N ASN A 363 3.59 -8.53 -28.80
CA ASN A 363 4.27 -9.70 -29.34
C ASN A 363 4.17 -10.95 -28.46
N GLY A 364 3.49 -10.86 -27.29
CA GLY A 364 3.34 -11.96 -26.34
C GLY A 364 4.66 -12.43 -25.72
N LYS A 365 5.70 -11.60 -25.72
CA LYS A 365 7.03 -11.97 -25.18
C LYS A 365 7.41 -11.11 -23.99
N ILE A 366 7.94 -11.72 -22.92
CA ILE A 366 8.53 -11.03 -21.79
C ILE A 366 9.72 -10.19 -22.29
N PRO A 367 9.80 -8.88 -21.99
CA PRO A 367 10.95 -8.05 -22.34
C PRO A 367 12.26 -8.59 -21.76
N VAL A 368 13.36 -8.40 -22.45
CA VAL A 368 14.71 -8.76 -21.97
C VAL A 368 15.21 -7.67 -21.04
N SER A 369 15.70 -8.04 -19.86
CA SER A 369 16.33 -7.15 -18.87
C SER A 369 15.59 -5.82 -18.70
N THR A 370 14.59 -5.82 -17.82
CA THR A 370 13.82 -4.61 -17.57
C THR A 370 14.58 -3.70 -16.60
N ASP A 371 15.13 -2.61 -17.09
CA ASP A 371 15.75 -1.56 -16.26
C ASP A 371 14.70 -0.79 -15.44
N SER A 372 13.45 -0.88 -15.83
CA SER A 372 12.28 -0.36 -15.12
C SER A 372 11.13 -1.37 -15.22
N PRO A 373 10.18 -1.34 -14.27
CA PRO A 373 9.03 -2.22 -14.31
C PRO A 373 8.26 -2.11 -15.64
N TYR A 374 7.95 -3.25 -16.24
CA TYR A 374 7.22 -3.33 -17.49
C TYR A 374 5.73 -3.59 -17.21
N GLU A 375 4.85 -2.73 -17.73
CA GLU A 375 3.39 -2.87 -17.55
C GLU A 375 2.80 -3.91 -18.50
N VAL A 376 2.15 -4.91 -17.96
CA VAL A 376 1.35 -5.87 -18.73
C VAL A 376 -0.09 -5.41 -18.78
N LYS A 377 -0.57 -5.15 -19.99
CA LYS A 377 -1.94 -4.71 -20.25
C LYS A 377 -2.76 -5.84 -20.86
N ILE A 378 -3.96 -5.98 -20.34
CA ILE A 378 -4.91 -7.02 -20.75
C ILE A 378 -6.26 -6.42 -21.11
N LYS A 379 -7.03 -7.20 -21.83
CA LYS A 379 -8.42 -6.92 -22.16
C LYS A 379 -9.25 -8.18 -21.96
N MET A 380 -10.29 -8.10 -21.14
CA MET A 380 -11.25 -9.19 -20.99
C MET A 380 -12.48 -8.87 -21.82
N LEU A 381 -12.81 -9.75 -22.74
CA LEU A 381 -13.96 -9.57 -23.64
C LEU A 381 -15.28 -9.67 -22.86
N ALA A 382 -16.33 -9.06 -23.42
CA ALA A 382 -17.67 -9.10 -22.84
C ALA A 382 -18.16 -10.54 -22.66
N GLY A 383 -18.82 -10.80 -21.54
CA GLY A 383 -19.36 -12.12 -21.20
C GLY A 383 -18.40 -13.06 -20.46
N PHE A 384 -17.11 -12.69 -20.32
CA PHE A 384 -16.14 -13.48 -19.56
C PHE A 384 -16.00 -12.92 -18.14
N THR A 385 -15.91 -13.83 -17.15
CA THR A 385 -15.84 -13.48 -15.72
C THR A 385 -14.54 -13.88 -15.05
N SER A 386 -13.75 -14.75 -15.68
CA SER A 386 -12.44 -15.15 -15.15
C SER A 386 -11.52 -15.60 -16.27
N GLY A 387 -10.21 -15.55 -16.02
CA GLY A 387 -9.19 -16.04 -16.93
C GLY A 387 -7.86 -16.19 -16.27
N GLU A 388 -6.92 -16.80 -16.97
CA GLU A 388 -5.55 -17.02 -16.51
C GLU A 388 -4.55 -16.58 -17.57
N ILE A 389 -3.46 -15.98 -17.12
CA ILE A 389 -2.29 -15.59 -17.92
C ILE A 389 -1.10 -16.41 -17.43
N GLU A 390 -0.41 -17.07 -18.33
CA GLU A 390 0.82 -17.77 -18.04
C GLU A 390 2.04 -16.97 -18.50
N LEU A 391 2.98 -16.79 -17.59
CA LEU A 391 4.31 -16.25 -17.83
C LEU A 391 5.31 -17.40 -17.88
N TYR A 392 6.09 -17.45 -18.94
CA TYR A 392 7.15 -18.44 -19.11
C TYR A 392 8.47 -17.74 -19.42
N LEU A 393 9.47 -17.93 -18.56
CA LEU A 393 10.81 -17.39 -18.76
C LEU A 393 11.83 -18.50 -18.50
N GLY A 394 12.34 -19.11 -19.56
CA GLY A 394 13.24 -20.25 -19.45
C GLY A 394 12.59 -21.44 -18.72
N ASN A 395 13.01 -21.70 -17.49
CA ASN A 395 12.43 -22.74 -16.60
C ASN A 395 11.54 -22.14 -15.50
N LEU A 396 11.39 -20.82 -15.45
CA LEU A 396 10.48 -20.17 -14.53
C LEU A 396 9.09 -20.08 -15.15
N ARG A 397 8.08 -20.41 -14.35
CA ARG A 397 6.67 -20.37 -14.76
C ARG A 397 5.83 -19.71 -13.67
N LYS A 398 5.00 -18.72 -14.05
CA LYS A 398 4.04 -18.07 -13.16
C LYS A 398 2.67 -17.99 -13.81
N VAL A 399 1.63 -18.24 -13.03
CA VAL A 399 0.24 -18.06 -13.46
C VAL A 399 -0.36 -16.89 -12.72
N ILE A 400 -0.99 -15.99 -13.44
CA ILE A 400 -1.74 -14.85 -12.95
C ILE A 400 -3.22 -15.10 -13.17
N THR A 401 -4.01 -15.04 -12.12
CA THR A 401 -5.47 -15.19 -12.21
C THR A 401 -6.11 -13.82 -12.39
N VAL A 402 -7.01 -13.72 -13.37
CA VAL A 402 -7.82 -12.52 -13.63
C VAL A 402 -9.28 -12.84 -13.34
N ARG A 403 -9.98 -12.01 -12.60
CA ARG A 403 -11.41 -12.12 -12.33
C ARG A 403 -12.12 -10.82 -12.65
N ARG A 404 -13.35 -10.93 -13.11
CA ARG A 404 -14.27 -9.79 -13.27
C ARG A 404 -15.35 -9.90 -12.21
N ASN A 405 -15.51 -8.84 -11.44
CA ASN A 405 -16.60 -8.68 -10.48
C ASN A 405 -17.61 -7.64 -10.96
N ASP A 406 -18.86 -7.83 -10.58
CA ASP A 406 -19.93 -6.89 -10.92
C ASP A 406 -19.84 -5.64 -10.06
N MET A 407 -19.77 -4.48 -10.70
CA MET A 407 -19.76 -3.20 -10.00
C MET A 407 -20.99 -2.96 -9.12
N LEU A 408 -22.15 -3.48 -9.52
CA LEU A 408 -23.40 -3.28 -8.78
C LEU A 408 -23.35 -3.92 -7.38
N SER A 409 -22.69 -5.05 -7.21
CA SER A 409 -22.55 -5.68 -5.90
C SER A 409 -21.68 -4.88 -4.93
N GLY A 410 -20.66 -4.19 -5.43
CA GLY A 410 -19.82 -3.29 -4.66
C GLY A 410 -20.59 -2.06 -4.16
N VAL A 411 -21.37 -1.45 -5.04
CA VAL A 411 -22.22 -0.30 -4.70
C VAL A 411 -23.27 -0.65 -3.64
N ALA A 412 -23.92 -1.79 -3.76
CA ALA A 412 -24.91 -2.25 -2.77
C ALA A 412 -24.26 -2.44 -1.38
N ARG A 413 -23.04 -2.96 -1.31
CA ARG A 413 -22.30 -3.09 -0.03
C ARG A 413 -21.99 -1.75 0.60
N VAL A 414 -21.56 -0.76 -0.18
CA VAL A 414 -21.29 0.59 0.32
C VAL A 414 -22.57 1.24 0.86
N ILE A 415 -23.67 1.13 0.15
CA ILE A 415 -24.97 1.62 0.64
C ILE A 415 -25.31 0.98 1.98
N ASN A 416 -25.21 -0.33 2.11
CA ASN A 416 -25.48 -1.04 3.35
C ASN A 416 -24.54 -0.60 4.48
N GLN A 417 -23.25 -0.41 4.21
CA GLN A 417 -22.30 0.11 5.19
C GLN A 417 -22.67 1.53 5.66
N PHE A 418 -23.10 2.41 4.76
CA PHE A 418 -23.58 3.74 5.15
C PHE A 418 -24.82 3.66 6.01
N ILE A 419 -25.77 2.78 5.68
CA ILE A 419 -26.98 2.56 6.46
C ILE A 419 -26.66 1.99 7.84
N ASP A 420 -25.78 0.99 7.93
CA ASP A 420 -25.36 0.37 9.19
C ASP A 420 -24.62 1.34 10.12
N ASN A 421 -23.92 2.32 9.54
CA ASN A 421 -23.28 3.40 10.29
C ASN A 421 -24.22 4.57 10.65
N GLY A 422 -25.51 4.43 10.38
CA GLY A 422 -26.53 5.44 10.73
C GLY A 422 -26.62 6.63 9.78
N TYR A 423 -26.02 6.53 8.58
CA TYR A 423 -26.14 7.57 7.57
C TYR A 423 -27.34 7.31 6.67
N TYR A 424 -28.14 8.35 6.45
CA TYR A 424 -29.20 8.31 5.45
C TYR A 424 -28.62 8.64 4.08
N VAL A 425 -28.78 7.73 3.13
CA VAL A 425 -28.40 7.96 1.73
C VAL A 425 -29.60 7.72 0.83
N SER A 426 -29.84 8.59 -0.10
CA SER A 426 -30.73 8.34 -1.22
C SER A 426 -29.91 7.76 -2.38
N ALA A 427 -30.36 6.65 -2.92
CA ALA A 427 -29.76 6.03 -4.08
C ALA A 427 -30.62 6.34 -5.32
N HIS A 428 -30.00 6.88 -6.35
CA HIS A 428 -30.65 7.16 -7.62
C HIS A 428 -29.87 6.49 -8.75
N VAL A 429 -30.59 5.71 -9.55
CA VAL A 429 -29.97 5.05 -10.71
C VAL A 429 -30.18 5.95 -11.91
N GLU A 430 -29.06 6.44 -12.46
CA GLU A 430 -29.07 7.23 -13.69
C GLU A 430 -28.49 6.40 -14.84
N ASP A 431 -29.18 6.37 -15.96
CA ASP A 431 -28.68 5.73 -17.20
C ASP A 431 -28.06 6.82 -18.09
N TYR A 432 -26.74 6.83 -18.16
CA TYR A 432 -26.00 7.68 -19.08
C TYR A 432 -25.40 6.83 -20.20
N ALA A 433 -26.02 6.89 -21.36
CA ALA A 433 -25.48 6.30 -22.59
C ALA A 433 -25.05 4.83 -22.46
N SER A 434 -25.96 3.97 -21.96
CA SER A 434 -25.77 2.54 -21.70
C SER A 434 -24.92 2.19 -20.46
N HIS A 435 -24.51 3.15 -19.67
CA HIS A 435 -23.85 2.91 -18.39
C HIS A 435 -24.84 3.24 -17.26
N THR A 436 -25.12 2.27 -16.41
CA THR A 436 -25.97 2.48 -15.23
C THR A 436 -25.09 3.04 -14.09
N TRP A 437 -25.35 4.25 -13.67
CA TRP A 437 -24.68 4.90 -12.57
C TRP A 437 -25.57 4.91 -11.35
N LEU A 438 -25.01 4.63 -10.18
CA LEU A 438 -25.68 4.82 -8.92
C LEU A 438 -25.19 6.11 -8.29
N LYS A 439 -26.05 7.11 -8.21
CA LYS A 439 -25.77 8.36 -7.50
C LYS A 439 -26.23 8.23 -6.06
N LEU A 440 -25.28 8.37 -5.12
CA LEU A 440 -25.56 8.48 -3.71
C LEU A 440 -25.66 9.96 -3.35
N SER A 441 -26.77 10.36 -2.74
CA SER A 441 -26.94 11.71 -2.23
C SER A 441 -27.19 11.64 -0.72
N PRO A 442 -26.74 12.62 0.08
CA PRO A 442 -27.18 12.74 1.47
C PRO A 442 -28.71 12.76 1.51
N GLY A 443 -29.31 11.86 2.27
CA GLY A 443 -30.78 11.83 2.45
C GLY A 443 -31.23 13.09 3.16
N GLU A 444 -32.19 13.81 2.61
CA GLU A 444 -32.93 14.81 3.37
C GLU A 444 -33.73 14.06 4.43
N GLY A 445 -33.47 14.36 5.72
CA GLY A 445 -34.02 13.84 6.94
C GLY A 445 -35.37 13.10 6.90
N GLY A 446 -35.42 11.92 6.32
CA GLY A 446 -36.55 11.03 6.30
C GLY A 446 -36.44 10.00 7.42
N VAL A 447 -37.53 9.80 8.13
CA VAL A 447 -37.67 8.77 9.16
C VAL A 447 -37.41 7.41 8.52
N ARG A 448 -36.52 6.63 9.12
CA ARG A 448 -36.30 5.22 8.79
C ARG A 448 -37.63 4.48 8.88
N ASN A 449 -38.18 4.09 7.78
CA ASN A 449 -39.24 3.07 7.77
C ASN A 449 -38.52 1.73 7.77
N ASP A 450 -38.41 1.12 8.93
CA ASP A 450 -38.04 -0.29 9.04
C ASP A 450 -39.13 -1.13 8.36
N PRO A 451 -38.76 -2.19 7.62
CA PRO A 451 -39.72 -3.09 6.99
C PRO A 451 -40.58 -3.87 8.00
#